data_25ee11c04e8a74b38853b8844902b91b
#
_entry.id   25ee11c04e8a74b38853b8844902b91b
#
_cell.length_a   1.000
_cell.length_b   1.000
_cell.length_c   1.000
_cell.angle_alpha   90.00
_cell.angle_beta   90.00
_cell.angle_gamma   90.00
#
_symmetry.space_group_name_H-M   'P 1'
#
loop_
_entity.id
_entity.type
_entity.pdbx_description
1 polymer ?
#
loop_
_entity_poly.entity_id
_entity_poly.type
_entity_poly.pdbx_seq_one_letter_code
_entity_poly.pdbx_strand_id
1 'polypeptide(L)'
;MELVTCSAIINYFRKLEEETAKLYETLAEKFPEYRDTFLSLAKESKSNIVAVERAYYSVISDKLEACFIKTLNTDDYSIEVHMPIDVKYPEALKKIITMEENIQKFILDVIKSIGVLVPDVSWALRRIGKKRADRINKLKTLLEEAIQRE
;
A
#
# COMPACT_ATOMS: atom_id res chain seq x y z
N MET A 1 -0.89 -7.49 -15.90
CA MET A 1 -0.59 -8.88 -15.48
C MET A 1 -1.71 -9.41 -14.61
N GLU A 2 -2.12 -10.64 -14.83
CA GLU A 2 -3.17 -11.28 -14.04
C GLU A 2 -2.58 -11.96 -12.81
N LEU A 3 -3.23 -11.78 -11.66
CA LEU A 3 -2.86 -12.39 -10.39
C LEU A 3 -3.86 -13.52 -10.11
N VAL A 4 -3.42 -14.76 -10.28
CA VAL A 4 -4.30 -15.93 -10.17
C VAL A 4 -4.00 -16.84 -8.97
N THR A 5 -2.89 -16.59 -8.26
CA THR A 5 -2.51 -17.36 -7.08
C THR A 5 -2.30 -16.43 -5.88
N CYS A 6 -2.39 -16.99 -4.68
CA CYS A 6 -2.10 -16.23 -3.47
C CYS A 6 -0.66 -15.72 -3.47
N SER A 7 0.28 -16.55 -3.92
CA SER A 7 1.69 -16.17 -4.05
C SER A 7 1.87 -14.93 -4.94
N ALA A 8 1.22 -14.91 -6.10
CA ALA A 8 1.31 -13.77 -7.01
C ALA A 8 0.75 -12.49 -6.37
N ILE A 9 -0.33 -12.61 -5.63
CA ILE A 9 -0.93 -11.48 -4.91
C ILE A 9 0.03 -10.94 -3.83
N ILE A 10 0.63 -11.82 -3.05
CA ILE A 10 1.56 -11.44 -1.98
C ILE A 10 2.80 -10.74 -2.59
N ASN A 11 3.32 -11.25 -3.68
CA ASN A 11 4.45 -10.64 -4.37
C ASN A 11 4.12 -9.25 -4.91
N TYR A 12 2.92 -9.08 -5.46
CA TYR A 12 2.48 -7.78 -5.95
C TYR A 12 2.26 -6.79 -4.81
N PHE A 13 1.67 -7.24 -3.71
CA PHE A 13 1.52 -6.42 -2.50
C PHE A 13 2.88 -5.94 -2.00
N ARG A 14 3.87 -6.83 -1.95
CA ARG A 14 5.23 -6.48 -1.56
C ARG A 14 5.79 -5.39 -2.46
N LYS A 15 5.63 -5.54 -3.76
CA LYS A 15 6.10 -4.55 -4.73
C LYS A 15 5.47 -3.18 -4.48
N LEU A 16 4.16 -3.13 -4.26
CA LEU A 16 3.46 -1.88 -3.97
C LEU A 16 4.00 -1.20 -2.70
N GLU A 17 4.19 -1.99 -1.64
CA GLU A 17 4.70 -1.44 -0.38
C GLU A 17 6.16 -1.00 -0.48
N GLU A 18 7.00 -1.72 -1.22
CA GLU A 18 8.39 -1.34 -1.43
C GLU A 18 8.50 -0.03 -2.22
N GLU A 19 7.73 0.11 -3.28
CA GLU A 19 7.70 1.33 -4.07
C GLU A 19 7.18 2.52 -3.25
N THR A 20 6.17 2.27 -2.43
CA THR A 20 5.60 3.28 -1.52
C THR A 20 6.63 3.74 -0.49
N ALA A 21 7.35 2.78 0.13
CA ALA A 21 8.39 3.10 1.11
C ALA A 21 9.49 3.96 0.50
N LYS A 22 9.95 3.61 -0.69
CA LYS A 22 10.97 4.39 -1.42
C LYS A 22 10.49 5.80 -1.70
N LEU A 23 9.25 5.94 -2.15
CA LEU A 23 8.67 7.26 -2.43
C LEU A 23 8.65 8.12 -1.17
N TYR A 24 8.19 7.56 -0.04
CA TYR A 24 8.16 8.32 1.20
C TYR A 24 9.56 8.71 1.70
N GLU A 25 10.55 7.84 1.51
CA GLU A 25 11.93 8.17 1.85
C GLU A 25 12.44 9.34 0.98
N THR A 26 12.11 9.32 -0.30
CA THR A 26 12.44 10.41 -1.23
C THR A 26 11.76 11.72 -0.81
N LEU A 27 10.48 11.65 -0.45
CA LEU A 27 9.74 12.84 -0.02
C LEU A 27 10.25 13.39 1.31
N ALA A 28 10.74 12.51 2.19
CA ALA A 28 11.36 12.94 3.46
C ALA A 28 12.60 13.80 3.22
N GLU A 29 13.38 13.46 2.20
CA GLU A 29 14.56 14.27 1.81
C GLU A 29 14.14 15.56 1.11
N LYS A 30 13.14 15.47 0.26
CA LYS A 30 12.67 16.61 -0.53
C LYS A 30 11.98 17.68 0.32
N PHE A 31 11.25 17.25 1.35
CA PHE A 31 10.51 18.13 2.26
C PHE A 31 10.98 17.92 3.70
N PRO A 32 12.16 18.44 4.07
CA PRO A 32 12.74 18.21 5.41
C PRO A 32 11.85 18.62 6.57
N GLU A 33 10.98 19.60 6.36
CA GLU A 33 10.01 20.06 7.36
C GLU A 33 9.04 18.96 7.77
N TYR A 34 8.76 18.01 6.85
CA TYR A 34 7.82 16.90 7.05
C TYR A 34 8.52 15.55 7.09
N ARG A 35 9.82 15.56 7.28
CA ARG A 35 10.68 14.38 7.24
C ARG A 35 10.17 13.26 8.14
N ASP A 36 9.88 13.54 9.39
CA ASP A 36 9.47 12.52 10.36
C ASP A 36 8.16 11.85 9.96
N THR A 37 7.22 12.63 9.43
CA THR A 37 5.96 12.09 8.92
C THR A 37 6.20 11.10 7.79
N PHE A 38 6.97 11.49 6.78
CA PHE A 38 7.23 10.61 5.64
C PHE A 38 8.05 9.37 6.02
N LEU A 39 9.04 9.51 6.90
CA LEU A 39 9.82 8.35 7.36
C LEU A 39 8.97 7.39 8.17
N SER A 40 8.01 7.87 8.95
CA SER A 40 7.07 7.04 9.68
C SER A 40 6.19 6.23 8.73
N LEU A 41 5.72 6.83 7.65
CA LEU A 41 4.93 6.14 6.63
C LEU A 41 5.76 5.09 5.88
N ALA A 42 7.01 5.40 5.56
CA ALA A 42 7.93 4.44 4.94
C ALA A 42 8.15 3.22 5.84
N LYS A 43 8.36 3.45 7.12
CA LYS A 43 8.54 2.38 8.11
C LYS A 43 7.29 1.51 8.23
N GLU A 44 6.11 2.11 8.24
CA GLU A 44 4.84 1.38 8.28
C GLU A 44 4.68 0.50 7.04
N SER A 45 5.00 1.01 5.85
CA SER A 45 4.94 0.22 4.62
C SER A 45 5.85 -1.01 4.68
N LYS A 46 7.05 -0.85 5.20
CA LYS A 46 7.97 -1.99 5.40
C LYS A 46 7.43 -3.00 6.41
N SER A 47 6.81 -2.53 7.50
CA SER A 47 6.17 -3.40 8.49
C SER A 47 5.00 -4.17 7.91
N ASN A 48 4.25 -3.55 7.01
CA ASN A 48 3.12 -4.21 6.34
C ASN A 48 3.57 -5.41 5.52
N ILE A 49 4.71 -5.32 4.84
CA ILE A 49 5.28 -6.44 4.08
C ILE A 49 5.55 -7.61 5.02
N VAL A 50 6.23 -7.34 6.13
CA VAL A 50 6.58 -8.38 7.11
C VAL A 50 5.32 -9.04 7.67
N ALA A 51 4.30 -8.25 8.01
CA ALA A 51 3.06 -8.77 8.59
C ALA A 51 2.33 -9.72 7.64
N VAL A 52 2.21 -9.33 6.36
CA VAL A 52 1.50 -10.15 5.37
C VAL A 52 2.30 -11.40 5.02
N GLU A 53 3.60 -11.28 4.83
CA GLU A 53 4.45 -12.44 4.53
C GLU A 53 4.48 -13.43 5.67
N ARG A 54 4.55 -12.96 6.91
CA ARG A 54 4.51 -13.83 8.09
C ARG A 54 3.19 -14.58 8.15
N ALA A 55 2.06 -13.91 7.91
CA ALA A 55 0.75 -14.55 7.88
C ALA A 55 0.66 -15.59 6.75
N TYR A 56 1.19 -15.26 5.57
CA TYR A 56 1.19 -16.15 4.42
C TYR A 56 2.03 -17.40 4.68
N TYR A 57 3.28 -17.22 5.13
CA TYR A 57 4.18 -18.35 5.35
C TYR A 57 3.79 -19.23 6.53
N SER A 58 2.98 -18.71 7.47
CA SER A 58 2.51 -19.53 8.59
C SER A 58 1.44 -20.55 8.17
N VAL A 59 0.76 -20.33 7.04
CA VAL A 59 -0.34 -21.18 6.58
C VAL A 59 -0.07 -21.85 5.24
N ILE A 60 1.08 -21.54 4.61
CA ILE A 60 1.39 -22.03 3.28
C ILE A 60 1.51 -23.57 3.27
N SER A 61 0.89 -24.17 2.27
CA SER A 61 1.05 -25.57 1.93
C SER A 61 0.93 -25.68 0.41
N ASP A 62 1.36 -26.81 -0.16
CA ASP A 62 1.25 -27.07 -1.59
C ASP A 62 -0.18 -26.91 -2.10
N LYS A 63 -1.15 -27.25 -1.25
CA LYS A 63 -2.57 -27.09 -1.58
C LYS A 63 -2.98 -25.64 -1.73
N LEU A 64 -2.45 -24.73 -0.90
CA LEU A 64 -2.77 -23.31 -0.97
C LEU A 64 -2.20 -22.68 -2.24
N GLU A 65 -1.01 -23.09 -2.65
CA GLU A 65 -0.41 -22.61 -3.90
C GLU A 65 -1.24 -23.00 -5.12
N ALA A 66 -1.94 -24.12 -5.06
CA ALA A 66 -2.79 -24.62 -6.14
C ALA A 66 -4.20 -24.04 -6.11
N CYS A 67 -4.58 -23.31 -5.06
CA CYS A 67 -5.91 -22.71 -4.96
C CYS A 67 -6.06 -21.52 -5.91
N PHE A 68 -7.07 -21.63 -6.78
CA PHE A 68 -7.44 -20.51 -7.64
C PHE A 68 -8.35 -19.57 -6.89
N ILE A 69 -8.03 -18.30 -6.99
CA ILE A 69 -8.83 -17.22 -6.46
C ILE A 69 -9.45 -16.45 -7.63
N LYS A 70 -10.36 -15.53 -7.34
CA LYS A 70 -10.86 -14.63 -8.36
C LYS A 70 -9.66 -13.85 -8.91
N THR A 71 -9.48 -13.88 -10.24
CA THR A 71 -8.38 -13.20 -10.91
C THR A 71 -8.44 -11.69 -10.71
N LEU A 72 -7.31 -11.11 -10.32
CA LEU A 72 -7.13 -9.67 -10.24
C LEU A 72 -6.12 -9.23 -11.30
N ASN A 73 -6.35 -8.09 -11.92
CA ASN A 73 -5.44 -7.54 -12.92
C ASN A 73 -4.67 -6.35 -12.33
N THR A 74 -3.35 -6.41 -12.39
CA THR A 74 -2.49 -5.34 -11.84
C THR A 74 -2.75 -3.99 -12.49
N ASP A 75 -3.24 -3.97 -13.74
CA ASP A 75 -3.54 -2.72 -14.43
C ASP A 75 -4.62 -1.89 -13.72
N ASP A 76 -5.50 -2.55 -12.95
CA ASP A 76 -6.55 -1.88 -12.19
C ASP A 76 -6.03 -1.17 -10.94
N TYR A 77 -4.78 -1.42 -10.57
CA TYR A 77 -4.17 -0.95 -9.31
C TYR A 77 -2.84 -0.24 -9.53
N SER A 78 -2.57 0.19 -10.76
CA SER A 78 -1.32 0.88 -11.07
C SER A 78 -1.15 2.12 -10.21
N ILE A 79 0.06 2.31 -9.69
CA ILE A 79 0.41 3.48 -8.90
C ILE A 79 1.47 4.29 -9.62
N GLU A 80 1.41 5.60 -9.48
CA GLU A 80 2.44 6.49 -9.99
C GLU A 80 3.30 6.94 -8.82
N VAL A 81 4.59 6.57 -8.86
CA VAL A 81 5.55 6.90 -7.81
C VAL A 81 6.55 7.96 -8.25
N HIS A 82 6.47 8.39 -9.52
CA HIS A 82 7.34 9.44 -10.04
C HIS A 82 6.85 10.81 -9.56
N MET A 83 7.78 11.58 -9.01
CA MET A 83 7.52 12.97 -8.62
C MET A 83 8.42 13.89 -9.43
N PRO A 84 7.88 14.96 -10.03
CA PRO A 84 8.71 15.96 -10.67
C PRO A 84 9.73 16.56 -9.70
N ILE A 85 10.89 16.95 -10.22
CA ILE A 85 11.95 17.55 -9.41
C ILE A 85 11.46 18.80 -8.68
N ASP A 86 10.60 19.57 -9.35
CA ASP A 86 10.05 20.83 -8.85
C ASP A 86 8.68 20.69 -8.19
N VAL A 87 8.23 19.46 -7.89
CA VAL A 87 6.94 19.25 -7.27
C VAL A 87 6.84 19.99 -5.93
N LYS A 88 5.74 20.68 -5.72
CA LYS A 88 5.46 21.37 -4.47
C LYS A 88 4.76 20.44 -3.50
N TYR A 89 4.86 20.75 -2.21
CA TYR A 89 4.30 19.90 -1.16
C TYR A 89 2.80 19.58 -1.36
N PRO A 90 1.90 20.57 -1.63
CA PRO A 90 0.49 20.22 -1.86
C PRO A 90 0.27 19.30 -3.05
N GLU A 91 1.02 19.48 -4.14
CA GLU A 91 0.92 18.62 -5.32
C GLU A 91 1.40 17.20 -5.02
N ALA A 92 2.48 17.08 -4.26
CA ALA A 92 2.99 15.78 -3.82
C ALA A 92 1.94 15.06 -2.97
N LEU A 93 1.31 15.76 -2.04
CA LEU A 93 0.24 15.18 -1.21
C LEU A 93 -0.94 14.67 -2.04
N LYS A 94 -1.37 15.44 -3.04
CA LYS A 94 -2.46 14.99 -3.94
C LYS A 94 -2.09 13.70 -4.67
N LYS A 95 -0.88 13.61 -5.15
CA LYS A 95 -0.40 12.41 -5.87
C LYS A 95 -0.33 11.20 -4.96
N ILE A 96 0.21 11.36 -3.75
CA ILE A 96 0.30 10.22 -2.83
C ILE A 96 -1.05 9.80 -2.28
N ILE A 97 -2.00 10.71 -2.12
CA ILE A 97 -3.37 10.34 -1.73
C ILE A 97 -4.00 9.44 -2.79
N THR A 98 -3.89 9.82 -4.06
CA THR A 98 -4.39 8.98 -5.16
C THR A 98 -3.71 7.62 -5.18
N MET A 99 -2.41 7.58 -5.01
CA MET A 99 -1.64 6.35 -4.91
C MET A 99 -2.15 5.45 -3.78
N GLU A 100 -2.32 6.03 -2.60
CA GLU A 100 -2.78 5.29 -1.42
C GLU A 100 -4.21 4.75 -1.61
N GLU A 101 -5.07 5.52 -2.26
CA GLU A 101 -6.43 5.07 -2.56
C GLU A 101 -6.44 3.88 -3.52
N ASN A 102 -5.54 3.87 -4.51
CA ASN A 102 -5.40 2.71 -5.42
C ASN A 102 -4.88 1.47 -4.69
N ILE A 103 -3.93 1.63 -3.79
CA ILE A 103 -3.43 0.52 -2.98
C ILE A 103 -4.53 0.00 -2.05
N GLN A 104 -5.31 0.89 -1.45
CA GLN A 104 -6.44 0.51 -0.60
C GLN A 104 -7.47 -0.31 -1.38
N LYS A 105 -7.77 0.10 -2.61
CA LYS A 105 -8.67 -0.65 -3.49
C LYS A 105 -8.14 -2.06 -3.73
N PHE A 106 -6.83 -2.20 -4.00
CA PHE A 106 -6.19 -3.50 -4.17
C PHE A 106 -6.37 -4.36 -2.92
N ILE A 107 -6.08 -3.82 -1.74
CA ILE A 107 -6.21 -4.55 -0.47
C ILE A 107 -7.65 -5.06 -0.28
N LEU A 108 -8.64 -4.20 -0.50
CA LEU A 108 -10.05 -4.58 -0.34
C LEU A 108 -10.48 -5.65 -1.33
N ASP A 109 -10.03 -5.55 -2.57
CA ASP A 109 -10.34 -6.54 -3.61
C ASP A 109 -9.66 -7.88 -3.32
N VAL A 110 -8.43 -7.85 -2.80
CA VAL A 110 -7.72 -9.07 -2.35
C VAL A 110 -8.49 -9.76 -1.23
N ILE A 111 -8.93 -9.01 -0.23
CA ILE A 111 -9.70 -9.57 0.88
C ILE A 111 -10.96 -10.28 0.37
N LYS A 112 -11.65 -9.68 -0.59
CA LYS A 112 -12.82 -10.32 -1.22
C LYS A 112 -12.46 -11.57 -1.99
N SER A 113 -11.30 -11.60 -2.63
CA SER A 113 -10.87 -12.73 -3.46
C SER A 113 -10.39 -13.93 -2.64
N ILE A 114 -9.60 -13.70 -1.59
CA ILE A 114 -9.01 -14.77 -0.79
C ILE A 114 -9.82 -15.11 0.47
N GLY A 115 -10.63 -14.20 0.93
CA GLY A 115 -11.57 -14.29 2.04
C GLY A 115 -11.37 -15.43 3.01
N VAL A 116 -12.19 -16.47 2.82
CA VAL A 116 -12.18 -17.65 3.71
C VAL A 116 -11.09 -18.66 3.36
N LEU A 117 -10.44 -18.53 2.19
CA LEU A 117 -9.42 -19.50 1.76
C LEU A 117 -8.11 -19.37 2.53
N VAL A 118 -7.72 -18.12 2.85
CA VAL A 118 -6.49 -17.85 3.60
C VAL A 118 -6.81 -16.83 4.71
N PRO A 119 -7.48 -17.28 5.80
CA PRO A 119 -7.97 -16.36 6.82
C PRO A 119 -6.89 -15.51 7.48
N ASP A 120 -5.72 -16.06 7.73
CA ASP A 120 -4.65 -15.33 8.43
C ASP A 120 -4.12 -14.18 7.57
N VAL A 121 -4.00 -14.39 6.26
CA VAL A 121 -3.60 -13.33 5.33
C VAL A 121 -4.70 -12.27 5.23
N SER A 122 -5.96 -12.70 5.14
CA SER A 122 -7.11 -11.81 5.12
C SER A 122 -7.16 -10.94 6.38
N TRP A 123 -6.89 -11.50 7.53
CA TRP A 123 -6.82 -10.78 8.81
C TRP A 123 -5.71 -9.73 8.82
N ALA A 124 -4.52 -10.12 8.37
CA ALA A 124 -3.40 -9.18 8.28
C ALA A 124 -3.74 -8.03 7.33
N LEU A 125 -4.31 -8.33 6.17
CA LEU A 125 -4.69 -7.31 5.19
C LEU A 125 -5.79 -6.39 5.71
N ARG A 126 -6.74 -6.90 6.49
CA ARG A 126 -7.78 -6.06 7.11
C ARG A 126 -7.19 -5.04 8.06
N ARG A 127 -6.22 -5.46 8.87
CA ARG A 127 -5.53 -4.53 9.78
C ARG A 127 -4.74 -3.48 9.01
N ILE A 128 -4.06 -3.89 7.96
CA ILE A 128 -3.29 -2.99 7.10
C ILE A 128 -4.24 -2.02 6.39
N GLY A 129 -5.38 -2.51 5.92
CA GLY A 129 -6.41 -1.67 5.30
C GLY A 129 -6.92 -0.58 6.24
N LYS A 130 -7.11 -0.89 7.52
CA LYS A 130 -7.49 0.10 8.53
C LYS A 130 -6.41 1.15 8.74
N LYS A 131 -5.16 0.72 8.87
CA LYS A 131 -4.02 1.64 9.01
C LYS A 131 -3.89 2.54 7.78
N ARG A 132 -4.13 1.99 6.60
CA ARG A 132 -4.03 2.75 5.37
C ARG A 132 -5.17 3.76 5.25
N ALA A 133 -6.38 3.42 5.69
CA ALA A 133 -7.48 4.37 5.76
C ALA A 133 -7.14 5.55 6.68
N ASP A 134 -6.52 5.29 7.82
CA ASP A 134 -6.05 6.32 8.74
C ASP A 134 -4.95 7.16 8.10
N ARG A 135 -4.04 6.53 7.37
CA ARG A 135 -2.98 7.20 6.61
C ARG A 135 -3.57 8.16 5.58
N ILE A 136 -4.55 7.70 4.83
CA ILE A 136 -5.23 8.52 3.81
C ILE A 136 -5.90 9.74 4.46
N ASN A 137 -6.59 9.55 5.57
CA ASN A 137 -7.23 10.65 6.29
C ASN A 137 -6.21 11.66 6.80
N LYS A 138 -5.09 11.17 7.33
CA LYS A 138 -4.00 12.05 7.79
C LYS A 138 -3.42 12.86 6.64
N LEU A 139 -3.18 12.22 5.50
CA LEU A 139 -2.66 12.90 4.32
C LEU A 139 -3.63 13.97 3.80
N LYS A 140 -4.93 13.68 3.82
CA LYS A 140 -5.97 14.66 3.43
C LYS A 140 -5.97 15.85 4.37
N THR A 141 -5.83 15.64 5.67
CA THR A 141 -5.72 16.71 6.66
C THR A 141 -4.48 17.56 6.39
N LEU A 142 -3.34 16.94 6.14
CA LEU A 142 -2.11 17.66 5.82
C LEU A 142 -2.27 18.50 4.54
N LEU A 143 -2.99 17.96 3.56
CA LEU A 143 -3.26 18.70 2.32
C LEU A 143 -4.12 19.93 2.58
N GLU A 144 -5.18 19.81 3.37
CA GLU A 144 -6.03 20.93 3.75
C GLU A 144 -5.24 22.03 4.44
N GLU A 145 -4.39 21.65 5.40
CA GLU A 145 -3.51 22.59 6.11
C GLU A 145 -2.53 23.29 5.16
N ALA A 146 -1.97 22.53 4.21
CA ALA A 146 -1.03 23.09 3.23
C ALA A 146 -1.72 24.09 2.30
N ILE A 147 -2.93 23.83 1.89
CA ILE A 147 -3.72 24.73 1.04
C ILE A 147 -4.06 26.01 1.80
N GLN A 148 -4.42 25.91 3.07
CA GLN A 148 -4.76 27.09 3.89
C GLN A 148 -3.56 28.00 4.12
N ARG A 149 -2.33 27.48 4.06
CA ARG A 149 -1.11 28.27 4.23
C ARG A 149 -0.71 29.04 2.97
N GLU A 150 -1.30 28.71 1.85
CA GLU A 150 -1.07 29.45 0.60
C GLU A 150 -1.90 30.77 0.60
#